data_68c669564c1defb3d2fe38db4b648b81
#
_entry.id   68c669564c1defb3d2fe38db4b648b81
#
_cell.length_a   1.000
_cell.length_b   1.000
_cell.length_c   1.000
_cell.angle_alpha   90.00
_cell.angle_beta   90.00
_cell.angle_gamma   90.00
#
_symmetry.space_group_name_H-M   'P 1'
#
loop_
_entity.id
_entity.type
_entity.pdbx_description
1 polymer ?
#
loop_
_entity_poly.entity_id
_entity_poly.type
_entity_poly.pdbx_seq_one_letter_code
_entity_poly.pdbx_strand_id
1 'polypeptide(L)'
;MLNQLQSVFASFQNYDVKYVVIGGIAAVLHGVPRATFDLDILIEATPDNAQRLLDALLEAKLGTALLTSADELLAKEITIFKDRVRIDVQTSTPGLRFEDAWQNRVTMEYQGQTFYVVSKNDLIVSKRAAGRQVDLEDVRLLELRSEEQET
;
A
#
# COMPACT_ATOMS: atom_id res chain seq x y z
N MET A 1 -7.18 -9.92 -8.81
CA MET A 1 -6.33 -8.85 -8.23
C MET A 1 -5.38 -9.42 -7.17
N LEU A 2 -5.89 -9.88 -6.02
CA LEU A 2 -5.04 -10.39 -4.92
C LEU A 2 -4.22 -11.61 -5.30
N ASN A 3 -4.72 -12.47 -6.19
CA ASN A 3 -3.97 -13.62 -6.69
C ASN A 3 -2.60 -13.24 -7.27
N GLN A 4 -2.54 -12.12 -7.98
CA GLN A 4 -1.30 -11.65 -8.61
C GLN A 4 -0.33 -11.02 -7.62
N LEU A 5 -0.81 -10.64 -6.43
CA LEU A 5 -0.01 -9.99 -5.40
C LEU A 5 0.47 -10.96 -4.30
N GLN A 6 0.00 -12.21 -4.32
CA GLN A 6 0.35 -13.17 -3.28
C GLN A 6 1.86 -13.35 -3.12
N SER A 7 2.58 -13.52 -4.23
CA SER A 7 4.05 -13.68 -4.20
C SER A 7 4.75 -12.40 -3.71
N VAL A 8 4.20 -11.24 -4.03
CA VAL A 8 4.73 -9.96 -3.57
C VAL A 8 4.61 -9.86 -2.05
N PHE A 9 3.42 -10.13 -1.50
CA PHE A 9 3.22 -10.09 -0.04
C PHE A 9 4.03 -11.16 0.68
N ALA A 10 4.18 -12.35 0.09
CA ALA A 10 5.04 -13.40 0.65
C ALA A 10 6.50 -12.93 0.73
N SER A 11 7.01 -12.29 -0.31
CA SER A 11 8.37 -11.74 -0.33
C SER A 11 8.53 -10.61 0.68
N PHE A 12 7.53 -9.74 0.81
CA PHE A 12 7.56 -8.68 1.83
C PHE A 12 7.68 -9.27 3.24
N GLN A 13 6.96 -10.34 3.52
CA GLN A 13 7.06 -11.03 4.80
C GLN A 13 8.43 -11.66 5.00
N ASN A 14 8.97 -12.32 3.98
CA ASN A 14 10.27 -12.99 4.06
C ASN A 14 11.42 -12.00 4.32
N TYR A 15 11.33 -10.80 3.80
CA TYR A 15 12.35 -9.76 3.97
C TYR A 15 12.02 -8.76 5.08
N ASP A 16 10.96 -9.00 5.82
CA ASP A 16 10.55 -8.14 6.94
C ASP A 16 10.38 -6.68 6.54
N VAL A 17 9.76 -6.46 5.40
CA VAL A 17 9.49 -5.11 4.88
C VAL A 17 8.41 -4.44 5.72
N LYS A 18 8.65 -3.21 6.13
CA LYS A 18 7.64 -2.38 6.81
C LYS A 18 6.90 -1.54 5.79
N TYR A 19 5.64 -1.87 5.59
CA TYR A 19 4.75 -1.24 4.62
C TYR A 19 3.31 -1.31 5.07
N VAL A 20 2.49 -0.42 4.54
CA VAL A 20 1.03 -0.55 4.58
C VAL A 20 0.46 -0.32 3.19
N VAL A 21 -0.50 -1.13 2.80
CA VAL A 21 -1.26 -0.93 1.56
C VAL A 21 -2.14 0.30 1.73
N ILE A 22 -2.06 1.21 0.76
CA ILE A 22 -2.85 2.45 0.71
C ILE A 22 -3.60 2.51 -0.63
N GLY A 23 -4.19 3.63 -0.96
CA GLY A 23 -4.76 3.90 -2.28
C GLY A 23 -6.01 3.09 -2.60
N GLY A 24 -6.16 2.77 -3.89
CA GLY A 24 -7.38 2.13 -4.41
C GLY A 24 -7.61 0.72 -3.88
N ILE A 25 -6.56 -0.08 -3.77
CA ILE A 25 -6.69 -1.45 -3.23
C ILE A 25 -7.12 -1.40 -1.78
N ALA A 26 -6.55 -0.50 -0.96
CA ALA A 26 -6.99 -0.34 0.43
C ALA A 26 -8.47 0.05 0.50
N ALA A 27 -8.92 0.95 -0.37
CA ALA A 27 -10.33 1.34 -0.43
C ALA A 27 -11.23 0.13 -0.73
N VAL A 28 -10.88 -0.69 -1.71
CA VAL A 28 -11.62 -1.91 -2.06
C VAL A 28 -11.64 -2.89 -0.90
N LEU A 29 -10.50 -3.08 -0.23
CA LEU A 29 -10.40 -3.99 0.92
C LEU A 29 -11.25 -3.52 2.10
N HIS A 30 -11.47 -2.22 2.24
CA HIS A 30 -12.35 -1.64 3.26
C HIS A 30 -13.81 -1.51 2.80
N GLY A 31 -14.14 -2.03 1.62
CA GLY A 31 -15.53 -2.18 1.18
C GLY A 31 -15.98 -1.26 0.05
N VAL A 32 -15.11 -0.45 -0.54
CA VAL A 32 -15.47 0.38 -1.69
C VAL A 32 -15.69 -0.51 -2.92
N PRO A 33 -16.87 -0.47 -3.55
CA PRO A 33 -17.20 -1.39 -4.66
C PRO A 33 -16.71 -0.85 -6.00
N ARG A 34 -15.42 -0.99 -6.28
CA ARG A 34 -14.84 -0.66 -7.58
C ARG A 34 -13.67 -1.57 -7.91
N ALA A 35 -13.28 -1.60 -9.18
CA ALA A 35 -12.09 -2.31 -9.63
C ALA A 35 -10.85 -1.44 -9.47
N THR A 36 -9.74 -2.08 -9.14
CA THR A 36 -8.42 -1.45 -9.09
C THR A 36 -7.36 -2.52 -9.36
N PHE A 37 -6.25 -2.15 -9.99
CA PHE A 37 -5.23 -3.10 -10.43
C PHE A 37 -3.84 -2.78 -9.93
N ASP A 38 -3.58 -1.54 -9.53
CA ASP A 38 -2.26 -1.09 -9.11
C ASP A 38 -2.16 -1.17 -7.59
N LEU A 39 -1.05 -1.71 -7.10
CA LEU A 39 -0.77 -1.76 -5.68
C LEU A 39 -0.04 -0.48 -5.27
N ASP A 40 -0.63 0.28 -4.35
CA ASP A 40 0.01 1.44 -3.72
C ASP A 40 0.42 1.06 -2.30
N ILE A 41 1.68 1.28 -1.96
CA ILE A 41 2.16 1.07 -0.59
C ILE A 41 2.89 2.29 -0.06
N LEU A 42 2.74 2.54 1.23
CA LEU A 42 3.54 3.49 1.98
C LEU A 42 4.56 2.70 2.80
N ILE A 43 5.83 3.07 2.72
CA ILE A 43 6.91 2.35 3.40
C ILE A 43 7.56 3.22 4.48
N GLU A 44 8.20 2.56 5.46
CA GLU A 44 9.14 3.23 6.34
C GLU A 44 10.33 3.69 5.48
N ALA A 45 10.57 5.00 5.47
CA ALA A 45 11.57 5.60 4.61
C ALA A 45 12.96 5.60 5.27
N THR A 46 13.51 4.40 5.45
CA THR A 46 14.85 4.17 5.97
C THR A 46 15.69 3.41 4.95
N PRO A 47 17.02 3.58 4.95
CA PRO A 47 17.90 2.84 4.02
C PRO A 47 17.73 1.33 4.12
N ASP A 48 17.65 0.78 5.33
CA ASP A 48 17.50 -0.65 5.53
C ASP A 48 16.18 -1.17 4.96
N ASN A 49 15.07 -0.48 5.25
CA ASN A 49 13.76 -0.90 4.77
C ASN A 49 13.64 -0.76 3.25
N ALA A 50 14.18 0.31 2.69
CA ALA A 50 14.21 0.50 1.23
C ALA A 50 14.97 -0.64 0.54
N GLN A 51 16.10 -1.07 1.09
CA GLN A 51 16.87 -2.18 0.52
C GLN A 51 16.12 -3.50 0.65
N ARG A 52 15.47 -3.75 1.80
CA ARG A 52 14.64 -4.95 1.99
C ARG A 52 13.50 -5.00 0.98
N LEU A 53 12.87 -3.86 0.71
CA LEU A 53 11.82 -3.77 -0.30
C LEU A 53 12.35 -4.18 -1.68
N LEU A 54 13.48 -3.62 -2.11
CA LEU A 54 14.07 -3.94 -3.42
C LEU A 54 14.43 -5.43 -3.50
N ASP A 55 15.03 -5.98 -2.45
CA ASP A 55 15.37 -7.41 -2.38
C ASP A 55 14.10 -8.29 -2.47
N ALA A 56 13.04 -7.89 -1.78
CA ALA A 56 11.77 -8.59 -1.81
C ALA A 56 11.14 -8.57 -3.20
N LEU A 57 11.18 -7.43 -3.88
CA LEU A 57 10.65 -7.31 -5.25
C LEU A 57 11.41 -8.20 -6.22
N LEU A 58 12.73 -8.30 -6.07
CA LEU A 58 13.55 -9.21 -6.89
C LEU A 58 13.21 -10.67 -6.60
N GLU A 59 13.01 -11.06 -5.36
CA GLU A 59 12.57 -12.42 -5.01
C GLU A 59 11.22 -12.74 -5.65
N ALA A 60 10.32 -11.77 -5.69
CA ALA A 60 9.02 -11.91 -6.36
C ALA A 60 9.14 -11.85 -7.89
N LYS A 61 10.34 -11.81 -8.43
CA LYS A 61 10.65 -11.79 -9.88
C LYS A 61 10.17 -10.53 -10.58
N LEU A 62 10.22 -9.40 -9.88
CA LEU A 62 9.96 -8.10 -10.46
C LEU A 62 11.30 -7.44 -10.80
N GLY A 63 11.81 -7.75 -12.00
CA GLY A 63 13.14 -7.35 -12.45
C GLY A 63 13.36 -5.85 -12.56
N THR A 64 12.28 -5.06 -12.67
CA THR A 64 12.35 -3.60 -12.69
C THR A 64 12.98 -3.03 -11.41
N ALA A 65 13.00 -3.78 -10.31
CA ALA A 65 13.68 -3.37 -9.08
C ALA A 65 15.19 -3.19 -9.27
N LEU A 66 15.78 -3.82 -10.28
CA LEU A 66 17.21 -3.62 -10.63
C LEU A 66 17.52 -2.25 -11.23
N LEU A 67 16.48 -1.51 -11.65
CA LEU A 67 16.65 -0.21 -12.32
C LEU A 67 16.82 0.94 -11.34
N THR A 68 16.73 0.70 -10.04
CA THR A 68 16.85 1.72 -9.01
C THR A 68 17.67 1.21 -7.83
N SER A 69 17.96 2.09 -6.89
CA SER A 69 18.68 1.79 -5.65
C SER A 69 17.88 2.29 -4.44
N ALA A 70 18.29 1.88 -3.24
CA ALA A 70 17.68 2.38 -2.01
C ALA A 70 17.78 3.89 -1.91
N ASP A 71 18.94 4.47 -2.24
CA ASP A 71 19.16 5.92 -2.20
C ASP A 71 18.24 6.65 -3.18
N GLU A 72 18.09 6.15 -4.40
CA GLU A 72 17.19 6.75 -5.41
C GLU A 72 15.73 6.66 -4.97
N LEU A 73 15.34 5.53 -4.41
CA LEU A 73 13.98 5.33 -3.91
C LEU A 73 13.65 6.31 -2.81
N LEU A 74 14.58 6.51 -1.86
CA LEU A 74 14.38 7.43 -0.74
C LEU A 74 14.40 8.90 -1.17
N ALA A 75 15.02 9.22 -2.30
CA ALA A 75 15.09 10.59 -2.83
C ALA A 75 13.77 11.04 -3.49
N LYS A 76 12.83 10.12 -3.74
CA LYS A 76 11.58 10.40 -4.42
C LYS A 76 10.40 10.16 -3.49
N GLU A 77 9.33 10.92 -3.67
CA GLU A 77 8.08 10.67 -2.95
C GLU A 77 7.39 9.41 -3.45
N ILE A 78 7.47 9.13 -4.75
CA ILE A 78 6.86 7.96 -5.38
C ILE A 78 7.84 7.34 -6.36
N THR A 79 8.00 6.02 -6.30
CA THR A 79 8.70 5.23 -7.31
C THR A 79 7.72 4.19 -7.86
N ILE A 80 7.57 4.16 -9.18
CA ILE A 80 6.64 3.27 -9.86
C ILE A 80 7.40 2.10 -10.46
N PHE A 81 7.03 0.88 -10.07
CA PHE A 81 7.54 -0.36 -10.66
C PHE A 81 6.48 -0.93 -11.60
N LYS A 82 6.70 -0.77 -12.91
CA LYS A 82 5.82 -1.35 -13.94
C LYS A 82 6.44 -2.66 -14.42
N ASP A 83 5.87 -3.75 -13.97
CA ASP A 83 6.32 -5.09 -14.27
C ASP A 83 5.09 -5.97 -14.54
N ARG A 84 5.15 -7.29 -14.32
CA ARG A 84 3.96 -8.15 -14.43
C ARG A 84 2.80 -7.67 -13.55
N VAL A 85 3.12 -6.93 -12.48
CA VAL A 85 2.17 -6.13 -11.70
C VAL A 85 2.74 -4.73 -11.55
N ARG A 86 1.87 -3.73 -11.39
CA ARG A 86 2.30 -2.37 -11.12
C ARG A 86 2.27 -2.11 -9.62
N ILE A 87 3.39 -1.64 -9.08
CA ILE A 87 3.50 -1.28 -7.67
C ILE A 87 4.03 0.16 -7.57
N ASP A 88 3.25 1.02 -6.93
CA ASP A 88 3.62 2.39 -6.64
C ASP A 88 4.08 2.46 -5.19
N VAL A 89 5.38 2.69 -5.00
CA VAL A 89 6.00 2.77 -3.67
C VAL A 89 6.11 4.23 -3.27
N GLN A 90 5.49 4.59 -2.15
CA GLN A 90 5.51 5.95 -1.63
C GLN A 90 6.33 6.01 -0.35
N THR A 91 7.24 6.98 -0.27
CA THR A 91 7.99 7.32 0.94
C THR A 91 7.27 8.38 1.77
N SER A 92 6.37 9.12 1.15
CA SER A 92 5.42 10.03 1.80
C SER A 92 4.11 10.04 1.05
N THR A 93 3.03 10.33 1.75
CA THR A 93 1.69 10.45 1.17
C THR A 93 0.91 11.51 1.95
N PRO A 94 -0.03 12.24 1.29
CA PRO A 94 -0.78 13.28 1.98
C PRO A 94 -1.51 12.76 3.21
N GLY A 95 -1.44 13.53 4.30
CA GLY A 95 -2.22 13.30 5.51
C GLY A 95 -1.78 12.16 6.40
N LEU A 96 -0.73 11.41 6.05
CA LEU A 96 -0.25 10.29 6.85
C LEU A 96 1.24 10.41 7.18
N ARG A 97 1.57 10.04 8.42
CA ARG A 97 2.94 9.70 8.81
C ARG A 97 3.04 8.19 8.87
N PHE A 98 4.14 7.64 8.37
CA PHE A 98 4.31 6.18 8.34
C PHE A 98 4.19 5.57 9.74
N GLU A 99 4.81 6.17 10.75
CA GLU A 99 4.81 5.64 12.12
C GLU A 99 3.39 5.46 12.65
N ASP A 100 2.50 6.43 12.39
CA ASP A 100 1.11 6.37 12.82
C ASP A 100 0.34 5.30 12.05
N ALA A 101 0.51 5.27 10.73
CA ALA A 101 -0.14 4.27 9.88
C ALA A 101 0.30 2.85 10.23
N TRP A 102 1.57 2.67 10.56
CA TRP A 102 2.12 1.39 10.98
C TRP A 102 1.52 0.91 12.29
N GLN A 103 1.40 1.80 13.29
CA GLN A 103 0.78 1.45 14.58
C GLN A 103 -0.68 1.07 14.44
N ASN A 104 -1.41 1.75 13.55
CA ASN A 104 -2.83 1.54 13.34
C ASN A 104 -3.15 0.49 12.27
N ARG A 105 -2.14 -0.12 11.68
CA ARG A 105 -2.32 -1.04 10.56
C ARG A 105 -3.25 -2.19 10.88
N VAL A 106 -3.96 -2.65 9.87
CA VAL A 106 -4.81 -3.83 9.92
C VAL A 106 -4.08 -4.98 9.22
N THR A 107 -4.00 -6.12 9.87
CA THR A 107 -3.49 -7.33 9.23
C THR A 107 -4.66 -8.03 8.53
N MET A 108 -4.52 -8.25 7.24
CA MET A 108 -5.49 -8.97 6.44
C MET A 108 -4.86 -10.25 5.90
N GLU A 109 -5.70 -11.18 5.45
CA GLU A 109 -5.26 -12.47 4.93
C GLU A 109 -5.99 -12.79 3.64
N TYR A 110 -5.25 -13.33 2.67
CA TYR A 110 -5.82 -13.88 1.45
C TYR A 110 -5.13 -15.21 1.12
N GLN A 111 -5.90 -16.29 1.12
CA GLN A 111 -5.41 -17.65 0.83
C GLN A 111 -4.16 -18.02 1.66
N GLY A 112 -4.21 -17.73 2.96
CA GLY A 112 -3.13 -18.05 3.88
C GLY A 112 -1.98 -17.04 3.93
N GLN A 113 -1.95 -16.05 3.02
CA GLN A 113 -0.92 -15.01 3.00
C GLN A 113 -1.40 -13.76 3.70
N THR A 114 -0.69 -13.37 4.76
CA THR A 114 -0.99 -12.13 5.49
C THR A 114 -0.30 -10.93 4.84
N PHE A 115 -0.92 -9.76 5.00
CA PHE A 115 -0.37 -8.49 4.54
C PHE A 115 -0.95 -7.35 5.37
N TYR A 116 -0.31 -6.19 5.32
CA TYR A 116 -0.68 -5.05 6.15
C TYR A 116 -1.38 -3.97 5.32
N VAL A 117 -2.49 -3.49 5.85
CA VAL A 117 -3.32 -2.47 5.20
C VAL A 117 -3.48 -1.29 6.15
N VAL A 118 -3.47 -0.10 5.61
CA VAL A 118 -3.78 1.11 6.37
C VAL A 118 -5.18 0.98 7.00
N SER A 119 -5.34 1.48 8.22
CA SER A 119 -6.66 1.49 8.86
C SER A 119 -7.65 2.31 8.03
N LYS A 120 -8.94 2.00 8.16
CA LYS A 120 -10.00 2.75 7.49
C LYS A 120 -9.94 4.24 7.82
N ASN A 121 -9.76 4.58 9.10
CA ASN A 121 -9.69 5.97 9.53
C ASN A 121 -8.50 6.71 8.92
N ASP A 122 -7.32 6.09 8.93
CA ASP A 122 -6.13 6.70 8.32
C ASP A 122 -6.29 6.84 6.81
N LEU A 123 -6.91 5.86 6.15
CA LEU A 123 -7.20 5.94 4.72
C LEU A 123 -8.12 7.13 4.40
N ILE A 124 -9.16 7.33 5.20
CA ILE A 124 -10.06 8.47 5.03
C ILE A 124 -9.31 9.80 5.17
N VAL A 125 -8.48 9.93 6.21
CA VAL A 125 -7.66 11.12 6.43
C VAL A 125 -6.76 11.40 5.22
N SER A 126 -6.08 10.38 4.73
CA SER A 126 -5.17 10.50 3.59
C SER A 126 -5.91 10.90 2.31
N LYS A 127 -7.04 10.27 2.03
CA LYS A 127 -7.83 10.57 0.83
C LYS A 127 -8.41 11.99 0.86
N ARG A 128 -8.86 12.45 2.02
CA ARG A 128 -9.30 13.85 2.17
C ARG A 128 -8.16 14.83 1.91
N ALA A 129 -6.97 14.53 2.42
CA ALA A 129 -5.79 15.36 2.22
C ALA A 129 -5.37 15.41 0.75
N ALA A 130 -5.46 14.30 0.02
CA ALA A 130 -5.19 14.24 -1.42
C ALA A 130 -6.23 15.03 -2.22
N GLY A 131 -7.50 14.93 -1.84
CA GLY A 131 -8.57 15.81 -2.31
C GLY A 131 -8.99 15.68 -3.76
N ARG A 132 -8.52 14.66 -4.48
CA ARG A 132 -9.00 14.42 -5.86
C ARG A 132 -10.46 13.96 -5.82
N GLN A 133 -11.17 14.14 -6.93
CA GLN A 133 -12.57 13.75 -7.00
C GLN A 133 -12.79 12.27 -6.68
N VAL A 134 -11.92 11.40 -7.20
CA VAL A 134 -11.98 9.96 -6.89
C VAL A 134 -11.75 9.68 -5.41
N ASP A 135 -10.83 10.43 -4.78
CA ASP A 135 -10.53 10.28 -3.36
C ASP A 135 -11.73 10.68 -2.48
N LEU A 136 -12.37 11.78 -2.81
CA LEU A 136 -13.56 12.25 -2.06
C LEU A 136 -14.75 11.30 -2.22
N GLU A 137 -14.91 10.68 -3.38
CA GLU A 137 -15.93 9.66 -3.61
C GLU A 137 -15.62 8.40 -2.79
N ASP A 138 -14.37 7.97 -2.73
CA ASP A 138 -13.94 6.86 -1.88
C ASP A 138 -14.25 7.16 -0.40
N VAL A 139 -13.98 8.39 0.06
CA VAL A 139 -14.29 8.81 1.44
C VAL A 139 -15.78 8.67 1.72
N ARG A 140 -16.60 9.15 0.80
CA ARG A 140 -18.06 9.05 0.94
C ARG A 140 -18.51 7.60 1.11
N LEU A 141 -17.99 6.70 0.27
CA LEU A 141 -18.33 5.28 0.30
C LEU A 141 -17.79 4.58 1.56
N LEU A 142 -16.59 4.93 2.00
CA LEU A 142 -16.01 4.39 3.23
C LEU A 142 -16.82 4.80 4.46
N GLU A 143 -17.28 6.04 4.52
CA GLU A 143 -18.11 6.54 5.63
C GLU A 143 -19.50 5.87 5.65
N LEU A 144 -20.11 5.65 4.49
CA LEU A 144 -21.38 4.92 4.40
C LEU A 144 -21.23 3.48 4.92
N ARG A 145 -20.15 2.80 4.56
CA ARG A 145 -19.88 1.45 5.05
C ARG A 145 -19.73 1.40 6.57
N SER A 146 -19.13 2.44 7.16
CA SER A 146 -18.99 2.53 8.62
C SER A 146 -20.38 2.66 9.29
N GLU A 147 -21.26 3.49 8.74
CA GLU A 147 -22.62 3.66 9.25
C GLU A 147 -23.44 2.37 9.14
N GLU A 148 -23.33 1.65 8.03
CA GLU A 148 -24.00 0.36 7.84
C GLU A 148 -23.53 -0.68 8.86
N GLN A 149 -22.27 -0.68 9.24
CA GLN A 149 -21.71 -1.61 10.23
C GLN A 149 -22.14 -1.28 11.65
N GLU A 150 -22.47 -0.04 11.94
CA GLU A 150 -22.95 0.40 13.26
C GLU A 150 -24.42 0.09 13.49
N THR A 151 -25.17 -0.12 12.42
CA THR A 151 -26.58 -0.45 12.50
C THR A 151 -26.83 -1.94 12.38
#